data_4c40571dc42ca70067fc628ace10346f
#
_entry.id   4c40571dc42ca70067fc628ace10346f
#
_cell.length_a   1.000
_cell.length_b   1.000
_cell.length_c   1.000
_cell.angle_alpha   90.00
_cell.angle_beta   90.00
_cell.angle_gamma   90.00
#
_symmetry.space_group_name_H-M   'P 1'
#
loop_
_entity.id
_entity.type
_entity.pdbx_description
1 polymer ?
#
loop_
_entity_poly.entity_id
_entity_poly.type
_entity_poly.pdbx_seq_one_letter_code
_entity_poly.pdbx_strand_id
1 'polypeptide(L)'
;IKDENGTLVWDIQHLVNEVIRGVARCKEIGKIPSTVAIDTWGVDYVLLDKNKKEILPVVSYRDSRTDKVQDEVAQIISQQELYAKTGIQKQNFNTIYQLYCDRKSGKLDNAEYFLMIPDYLSFKLTDVIKNEYTNATTTGMVNAETKLWDKDIIERLDLPKHLFNELNTPCSLIGNFTKEIQDYVGFDSTVIFAPSHDTASAVAACPIDDNSVYISSGTWSLIGVESLKPIVNTESQKANFSNEGGIDYRFRFLKNYMGMWLFQNIRKNLDKKYTYDEMMHLAQSSTCVKYFDVNDESLVAPDNMLTAVNNLIGDLPLADTLSCVYHSLARSYKNAVDEIEKSADKTIDNIFIVGGGSKDSYLNKLTAQY
;
A
#
# COMPACT_ATOMS: atom_id res chain seq x y z
N ILE A 1 9.00 -7.38 10.41
CA ILE A 1 10.29 -7.04 9.80
C ILE A 1 11.37 -7.32 10.83
N LYS A 2 12.47 -7.92 10.40
CA LYS A 2 13.67 -8.17 11.19
C LYS A 2 14.85 -7.45 10.54
N ASP A 3 15.83 -7.07 11.34
CA ASP A 3 17.14 -6.63 10.85
C ASP A 3 18.09 -7.85 10.83
N GLU A 4 18.55 -8.21 9.64
CA GLU A 4 19.54 -9.26 9.42
C GLU A 4 20.82 -8.63 8.86
N ASN A 5 21.78 -8.34 9.73
CA ASN A 5 23.07 -7.74 9.39
C ASN A 5 22.94 -6.39 8.63
N GLY A 6 22.02 -5.53 9.04
CA GLY A 6 21.78 -4.24 8.42
C GLY A 6 20.82 -4.25 7.22
N THR A 7 20.23 -5.41 6.91
CA THR A 7 19.18 -5.56 5.88
C THR A 7 17.83 -5.79 6.55
N LEU A 8 16.83 -5.00 6.19
CA LEU A 8 15.47 -5.17 6.68
C LEU A 8 14.74 -6.25 5.89
N VAL A 9 14.37 -7.34 6.54
CA VAL A 9 13.76 -8.51 5.90
C VAL A 9 12.41 -8.88 6.49
N TRP A 10 11.57 -9.54 5.69
CA TRP A 10 10.35 -10.18 6.16
C TRP A 10 10.65 -11.58 6.70
N ASP A 11 10.10 -11.89 7.88
CA ASP A 11 9.99 -13.26 8.35
C ASP A 11 8.85 -13.96 7.62
N ILE A 12 9.13 -14.37 6.38
CA ILE A 12 8.09 -14.89 5.49
C ILE A 12 7.48 -16.20 6.01
N GLN A 13 8.29 -17.03 6.68
CA GLN A 13 7.80 -18.28 7.26
C GLN A 13 6.84 -18.01 8.42
N HIS A 14 7.12 -17.00 9.23
CA HIS A 14 6.20 -16.57 10.29
C HIS A 14 4.87 -16.11 9.69
N LEU A 15 4.88 -15.33 8.60
CA LEU A 15 3.66 -14.88 7.93
C LEU A 15 2.81 -16.06 7.43
N VAL A 16 3.45 -17.04 6.78
CA VAL A 16 2.76 -18.27 6.32
C VAL A 16 2.13 -19.02 7.50
N ASN A 17 2.87 -19.20 8.58
CA ASN A 17 2.38 -19.91 9.77
C ASN A 17 1.17 -19.20 10.40
N GLU A 18 1.20 -17.86 10.46
CA GLU A 18 0.09 -17.08 11.01
C GLU A 18 -1.16 -17.15 10.11
N VAL A 19 -1.01 -17.15 8.79
CA VAL A 19 -2.13 -17.37 7.86
C VAL A 19 -2.76 -18.74 8.08
N ILE A 20 -1.95 -19.80 8.11
CA ILE A 20 -2.43 -21.17 8.32
C ILE A 20 -3.12 -21.31 9.68
N ARG A 21 -2.53 -20.72 10.73
CA ARG A 21 -3.12 -20.71 12.09
C ARG A 21 -4.46 -19.96 12.11
N GLY A 22 -4.55 -18.82 11.43
CA GLY A 22 -5.79 -18.08 11.29
C GLY A 22 -6.89 -18.87 10.59
N VAL A 23 -6.55 -19.59 9.51
CA VAL A 23 -7.46 -20.50 8.80
C VAL A 23 -7.91 -21.64 9.73
N ALA A 24 -6.99 -22.29 10.45
CA ALA A 24 -7.33 -23.36 11.39
C ALA A 24 -8.29 -22.87 12.49
N ARG A 25 -8.14 -21.63 12.96
CA ARG A 25 -9.01 -21.01 13.95
C ARG A 25 -10.48 -20.96 13.55
N CYS A 26 -10.76 -20.87 12.24
CA CYS A 26 -12.14 -20.86 11.72
C CYS A 26 -12.90 -22.14 12.15
N LYS A 27 -12.24 -23.30 12.12
CA LYS A 27 -12.84 -24.56 12.57
C LYS A 27 -13.11 -24.56 14.08
N GLU A 28 -12.18 -24.05 14.87
CA GLU A 28 -12.31 -23.99 16.33
C GLU A 28 -13.52 -23.15 16.77
N ILE A 29 -13.82 -22.07 16.04
CA ILE A 29 -15.00 -21.23 16.32
C ILE A 29 -16.26 -21.67 15.55
N GLY A 30 -16.22 -22.85 14.92
CA GLY A 30 -17.37 -23.44 14.21
C GLY A 30 -17.76 -22.72 12.91
N LYS A 31 -16.86 -21.96 12.29
CA LYS A 31 -17.10 -21.20 11.04
C LYS A 31 -16.14 -21.64 9.94
N ILE A 32 -16.40 -22.81 9.35
CA ILE A 32 -15.58 -23.34 8.24
C ILE A 32 -15.90 -22.52 6.98
N PRO A 33 -14.92 -21.81 6.39
CA PRO A 33 -15.12 -21.06 5.18
C PRO A 33 -15.20 -21.97 3.95
N SER A 34 -16.09 -21.68 3.02
CA SER A 34 -16.10 -22.31 1.70
C SER A 34 -15.01 -21.74 0.78
N THR A 35 -14.68 -20.46 0.98
CA THR A 35 -13.64 -19.76 0.23
C THR A 35 -12.73 -18.97 1.16
N VAL A 36 -11.46 -18.85 0.76
CA VAL A 36 -10.42 -18.03 1.42
C VAL A 36 -9.81 -17.11 0.38
N ALA A 37 -9.57 -15.86 0.74
CA ALA A 37 -8.86 -14.90 -0.08
C ALA A 37 -7.86 -14.13 0.79
N ILE A 38 -6.77 -13.68 0.18
CA ILE A 38 -5.67 -12.99 0.88
C ILE A 38 -5.43 -11.63 0.23
N ASP A 39 -5.42 -10.58 1.02
CA ASP A 39 -4.90 -9.27 0.66
C ASP A 39 -3.77 -8.86 1.60
N THR A 40 -2.84 -8.06 1.10
CA THR A 40 -1.69 -7.54 1.85
C THR A 40 -1.30 -6.16 1.31
N TRP A 41 -0.22 -5.62 1.88
CA TRP A 41 0.46 -4.45 1.29
C TRP A 41 1.03 -4.75 -0.10
N GLY A 42 1.26 -3.71 -0.88
CA GLY A 42 1.88 -3.80 -2.21
C GLY A 42 3.42 -3.83 -2.18
N VAL A 43 4.01 -3.80 -3.33
CA VAL A 43 5.42 -3.60 -3.69
C VAL A 43 6.41 -4.71 -3.30
N ASP A 44 6.14 -5.52 -2.28
CA ASP A 44 7.03 -6.59 -1.85
C ASP A 44 6.69 -7.94 -2.49
N TYR A 45 7.70 -8.77 -2.66
CA TYR A 45 7.61 -10.03 -3.39
C TYR A 45 8.54 -11.11 -2.83
N VAL A 46 8.26 -12.35 -3.23
CA VAL A 46 9.10 -13.52 -2.99
C VAL A 46 9.54 -14.10 -4.33
N LEU A 47 10.83 -14.39 -4.45
CA LEU A 47 11.39 -15.15 -5.58
C LEU A 47 11.47 -16.62 -5.19
N LEU A 48 11.08 -17.50 -6.12
CA LEU A 48 11.23 -18.93 -5.94
C LEU A 48 12.17 -19.51 -7.01
N ASP A 49 12.93 -20.53 -6.64
CA ASP A 49 13.73 -21.31 -7.58
C ASP A 49 12.86 -22.29 -8.40
N LYS A 50 13.47 -23.05 -9.31
CA LYS A 50 12.81 -24.07 -10.14
C LYS A 50 12.14 -25.20 -9.34
N ASN A 51 12.51 -25.40 -8.07
CA ASN A 51 11.91 -26.38 -7.17
C ASN A 51 10.86 -25.73 -6.27
N LYS A 52 10.43 -24.50 -6.58
CA LYS A 52 9.47 -23.69 -5.81
C LYS A 52 9.96 -23.36 -4.39
N LYS A 53 11.28 -23.35 -4.15
CA LYS A 53 11.87 -23.01 -2.88
C LYS A 53 12.20 -21.50 -2.85
N GLU A 54 11.98 -20.88 -1.71
CA GLU A 54 12.23 -19.44 -1.51
C GLU A 54 13.73 -19.10 -1.67
N ILE A 55 14.02 -18.03 -2.44
CA ILE A 55 15.34 -17.44 -2.55
C ILE A 55 15.45 -16.33 -1.49
N LEU A 56 16.05 -16.65 -0.38
CA LEU A 56 16.18 -15.77 0.77
C LEU A 56 17.39 -14.80 0.65
N PRO A 57 17.39 -13.67 1.39
CA PRO A 57 16.30 -13.17 2.22
C PRO A 57 15.17 -12.51 1.41
N VAL A 58 13.95 -12.45 1.96
CA VAL A 58 12.86 -11.63 1.41
C VAL A 58 13.01 -10.22 1.98
N VAL A 59 13.54 -9.31 1.19
CA VAL A 59 13.88 -7.95 1.63
C VAL A 59 12.61 -7.09 1.69
N SER A 60 12.47 -6.34 2.76
CA SER A 60 11.34 -5.42 2.95
C SER A 60 11.52 -4.13 2.13
N TYR A 61 10.41 -3.55 1.66
CA TYR A 61 10.39 -2.24 1.00
C TYR A 61 10.93 -1.10 1.89
N ARG A 62 11.04 -1.32 3.20
CA ARG A 62 11.62 -0.34 4.15
C ARG A 62 13.14 -0.41 4.23
N ASP A 63 13.76 -1.33 3.51
CA ASP A 63 15.22 -1.41 3.39
C ASP A 63 15.75 -0.28 2.50
N SER A 64 16.90 0.27 2.89
CA SER A 64 17.51 1.42 2.19
C SER A 64 18.22 1.05 0.88
N ARG A 65 18.23 -0.24 0.47
CA ARG A 65 18.96 -0.72 -0.72
C ARG A 65 18.58 -0.01 -2.02
N THR A 66 17.38 0.57 -2.07
CA THR A 66 16.84 1.24 -3.25
C THR A 66 17.10 2.74 -3.30
N ASP A 67 17.66 3.36 -2.26
CA ASP A 67 17.77 4.82 -2.13
C ASP A 67 18.53 5.52 -3.27
N LYS A 68 19.52 4.83 -3.87
CA LYS A 68 20.32 5.38 -4.99
C LYS A 68 20.00 4.77 -6.34
N VAL A 69 19.16 3.75 -6.38
CA VAL A 69 18.91 2.97 -7.60
C VAL A 69 18.00 3.70 -8.58
N GLN A 70 17.16 4.59 -8.09
CA GLN A 70 16.25 5.37 -8.93
C GLN A 70 16.99 6.16 -10.02
N ASP A 71 18.14 6.76 -9.69
CA ASP A 71 18.94 7.54 -10.65
C ASP A 71 19.54 6.65 -11.73
N GLU A 72 19.96 5.43 -11.37
CA GLU A 72 20.47 4.46 -12.33
C GLU A 72 19.34 4.00 -13.30
N VAL A 73 18.17 3.67 -12.76
CA VAL A 73 17.00 3.31 -13.58
C VAL A 73 16.60 4.48 -14.47
N ALA A 74 16.65 5.73 -13.97
CA ALA A 74 16.32 6.94 -14.74
C ALA A 74 17.26 7.18 -15.94
N GLN A 75 18.50 6.65 -15.93
CA GLN A 75 19.39 6.67 -17.10
C GLN A 75 18.94 5.68 -18.19
N ILE A 76 18.18 4.65 -17.83
CA ILE A 76 17.67 3.62 -18.75
C ILE A 76 16.27 4.00 -19.25
N ILE A 77 15.37 4.36 -18.32
CA ILE A 77 14.01 4.77 -18.61
C ILE A 77 13.70 6.01 -17.76
N SER A 78 13.37 7.12 -18.40
CA SER A 78 13.05 8.35 -17.67
C SER A 78 11.82 8.20 -16.79
N GLN A 79 11.76 8.94 -15.68
CA GLN A 79 10.61 8.94 -14.78
C GLN A 79 9.32 9.38 -15.50
N GLN A 80 9.44 10.29 -16.46
CA GLN A 80 8.30 10.72 -17.28
C GLN A 80 7.76 9.57 -18.13
N GLU A 81 8.65 8.78 -18.73
CA GLU A 81 8.27 7.63 -19.55
C GLU A 81 7.66 6.52 -18.69
N LEU A 82 8.26 6.21 -17.54
CA LEU A 82 7.70 5.25 -16.59
C LEU A 82 6.30 5.62 -16.17
N TYR A 83 6.09 6.89 -15.79
CA TYR A 83 4.77 7.38 -15.41
C TYR A 83 3.77 7.31 -16.58
N ALA A 84 4.16 7.71 -17.78
CA ALA A 84 3.31 7.64 -18.95
C ALA A 84 2.87 6.20 -19.29
N LYS A 85 3.74 5.22 -19.06
CA LYS A 85 3.45 3.79 -19.30
C LYS A 85 2.62 3.15 -18.20
N THR A 86 2.93 3.44 -16.94
CA THR A 86 2.39 2.69 -15.79
C THR A 86 1.40 3.50 -14.95
N GLY A 87 1.47 4.82 -15.02
CA GLY A 87 0.69 5.71 -14.16
C GLY A 87 1.06 5.65 -12.67
N ILE A 88 2.13 4.95 -12.29
CA ILE A 88 2.49 4.73 -10.89
C ILE A 88 3.38 5.87 -10.38
N GLN A 89 3.02 6.40 -9.20
CA GLN A 89 3.78 7.44 -8.50
C GLN A 89 5.23 6.99 -8.26
N LYS A 90 6.14 7.96 -8.24
CA LYS A 90 7.53 7.70 -7.90
C LYS A 90 7.66 7.52 -6.38
N GLN A 91 8.10 6.32 -5.96
CA GLN A 91 8.53 6.02 -4.60
C GLN A 91 9.82 5.21 -4.68
N ASN A 92 10.78 5.48 -3.78
CA ASN A 92 12.09 4.78 -3.79
C ASN A 92 11.95 3.27 -3.59
N PHE A 93 10.89 2.82 -2.94
CA PHE A 93 10.61 1.42 -2.61
C PHE A 93 9.80 0.66 -3.68
N ASN A 94 9.41 1.27 -4.82
CA ASN A 94 8.66 0.54 -5.85
C ASN A 94 9.41 -0.71 -6.30
N THR A 95 8.67 -1.77 -6.60
CA THR A 95 9.21 -3.09 -6.95
C THR A 95 10.20 -3.05 -8.10
N ILE A 96 9.98 -2.17 -9.09
CA ILE A 96 10.90 -1.98 -10.22
C ILE A 96 12.34 -1.69 -9.74
N TYR A 97 12.51 -0.88 -8.70
CA TYR A 97 13.82 -0.55 -8.14
C TYR A 97 14.37 -1.71 -7.31
N GLN A 98 13.52 -2.43 -6.58
CA GLN A 98 13.90 -3.61 -5.81
C GLN A 98 14.40 -4.73 -6.72
N LEU A 99 13.67 -5.03 -7.82
CA LEU A 99 14.07 -6.03 -8.81
C LEU A 99 15.37 -5.64 -9.53
N TYR A 100 15.57 -4.35 -9.81
CA TYR A 100 16.82 -3.88 -10.39
C TYR A 100 18.01 -4.09 -9.43
N CYS A 101 17.83 -3.90 -8.12
CA CYS A 101 18.83 -4.28 -7.11
C CYS A 101 19.11 -5.79 -7.13
N ASP A 102 18.07 -6.61 -7.16
CA ASP A 102 18.19 -8.07 -7.16
C ASP A 102 18.85 -8.60 -8.44
N ARG A 103 18.60 -7.96 -9.60
CA ARG A 103 19.31 -8.23 -10.84
C ARG A 103 20.80 -7.91 -10.71
N LYS A 104 21.15 -6.71 -10.20
CA LYS A 104 22.56 -6.29 -10.02
C LYS A 104 23.34 -7.20 -9.08
N SER A 105 22.68 -7.75 -8.07
CA SER A 105 23.28 -8.68 -7.11
C SER A 105 23.41 -10.12 -7.62
N GLY A 106 22.85 -10.44 -8.79
CA GLY A 106 22.77 -11.81 -9.32
C GLY A 106 21.71 -12.69 -8.65
N LYS A 107 20.85 -12.12 -7.78
CA LYS A 107 19.81 -12.88 -7.08
C LYS A 107 18.76 -13.44 -8.05
N LEU A 108 18.53 -12.77 -9.18
CA LEU A 108 17.59 -13.23 -10.20
C LEU A 108 18.09 -14.41 -11.03
N ASP A 109 19.39 -14.74 -11.00
CA ASP A 109 19.97 -15.80 -11.84
C ASP A 109 19.42 -17.19 -11.54
N ASN A 110 18.96 -17.41 -10.31
CA ASN A 110 18.36 -18.66 -9.88
C ASN A 110 16.83 -18.59 -9.70
N ALA A 111 16.22 -17.44 -10.03
CA ALA A 111 14.79 -17.24 -9.87
C ALA A 111 14.02 -17.83 -11.07
N GLU A 112 13.02 -18.64 -10.79
CA GLU A 112 12.10 -19.21 -11.78
C GLU A 112 10.71 -18.57 -11.68
N TYR A 113 10.31 -18.12 -10.46
CA TYR A 113 9.01 -17.51 -10.22
C TYR A 113 9.14 -16.25 -9.39
N PHE A 114 8.30 -15.26 -9.74
CA PHE A 114 8.11 -14.02 -9.01
C PHE A 114 6.66 -13.97 -8.53
N LEU A 115 6.47 -13.82 -7.21
CA LEU A 115 5.15 -13.73 -6.59
C LEU A 115 5.10 -12.52 -5.65
N MET A 116 4.10 -11.65 -5.81
CA MET A 116 3.81 -10.65 -4.78
C MET A 116 3.46 -11.36 -3.47
N ILE A 117 3.59 -10.67 -2.33
CA ILE A 117 3.35 -11.30 -1.01
C ILE A 117 2.01 -12.03 -0.93
N PRO A 118 0.85 -11.47 -1.35
CA PRO A 118 -0.43 -12.18 -1.27
C PRO A 118 -0.50 -13.39 -2.21
N ASP A 119 0.15 -13.29 -3.39
CA ASP A 119 0.26 -14.40 -4.33
C ASP A 119 1.09 -15.55 -3.74
N TYR A 120 2.21 -15.21 -3.09
CA TYR A 120 3.04 -16.18 -2.39
C TYR A 120 2.29 -16.87 -1.23
N LEU A 121 1.56 -16.11 -0.41
CA LEU A 121 0.77 -16.69 0.67
C LEU A 121 -0.33 -17.62 0.13
N SER A 122 -0.96 -17.25 -0.97
CA SER A 122 -1.95 -18.08 -1.67
C SER A 122 -1.31 -19.33 -2.27
N PHE A 123 -0.11 -19.19 -2.86
CA PHE A 123 0.70 -20.34 -3.33
C PHE A 123 1.00 -21.33 -2.19
N LYS A 124 1.36 -20.85 -1.00
CA LYS A 124 1.63 -21.73 0.16
C LYS A 124 0.40 -22.52 0.63
N LEU A 125 -0.80 -22.03 0.36
CA LEU A 125 -2.04 -22.76 0.67
C LEU A 125 -2.42 -23.77 -0.41
N THR A 126 -2.04 -23.51 -1.68
CA THR A 126 -2.60 -24.24 -2.84
C THR A 126 -1.57 -24.97 -3.71
N ASP A 127 -0.29 -24.68 -3.58
CA ASP A 127 0.80 -25.05 -4.51
C ASP A 127 0.61 -24.54 -5.95
N VAL A 128 -0.31 -23.58 -6.18
CA VAL A 128 -0.60 -23.00 -7.50
C VAL A 128 0.08 -21.65 -7.63
N ILE A 129 0.91 -21.47 -8.66
CA ILE A 129 1.63 -20.23 -8.97
C ILE A 129 0.78 -19.38 -9.92
N LYS A 130 0.33 -18.22 -9.43
CA LYS A 130 -0.43 -17.21 -10.19
C LYS A 130 -0.13 -15.84 -9.62
N ASN A 131 -0.28 -14.78 -10.45
CA ASN A 131 -0.12 -13.39 -10.03
C ASN A 131 -1.46 -12.65 -10.16
N GLU A 132 -1.76 -11.78 -9.19
CA GLU A 132 -2.98 -10.97 -9.18
C GLU A 132 -2.71 -9.55 -9.66
N TYR A 133 -3.65 -9.01 -10.43
CA TYR A 133 -3.51 -7.73 -11.13
C TYR A 133 -3.38 -6.52 -10.21
N THR A 134 -4.22 -6.38 -9.17
CA THR A 134 -4.27 -5.14 -8.39
C THR A 134 -2.97 -4.91 -7.61
N ASN A 135 -2.40 -5.97 -7.04
CA ASN A 135 -1.11 -5.88 -6.35
C ASN A 135 0.03 -5.72 -7.36
N ALA A 136 -0.01 -6.43 -8.49
CA ALA A 136 1.00 -6.30 -9.55
C ALA A 136 1.12 -4.86 -10.07
N THR A 137 0.03 -4.07 -10.12
CA THR A 137 0.12 -2.67 -10.56
C THR A 137 0.99 -1.81 -9.67
N THR A 138 1.11 -2.13 -8.37
CA THR A 138 1.97 -1.38 -7.43
C THR A 138 3.46 -1.47 -7.76
N THR A 139 3.84 -2.44 -8.59
CA THR A 139 5.23 -2.69 -8.98
C THR A 139 5.88 -1.56 -9.79
N GLY A 140 5.07 -0.73 -10.48
CA GLY A 140 5.54 0.23 -11.47
C GLY A 140 5.99 -0.44 -12.78
N MET A 141 5.51 -1.66 -13.08
CA MET A 141 5.89 -2.44 -14.26
C MET A 141 4.70 -2.98 -15.07
N VAL A 142 3.47 -2.75 -14.61
CA VAL A 142 2.24 -3.05 -15.37
C VAL A 142 1.88 -1.83 -16.22
N ASN A 143 1.68 -2.04 -17.50
CA ASN A 143 1.28 -0.99 -18.43
C ASN A 143 -0.19 -0.61 -18.20
N ALA A 144 -0.46 0.67 -17.96
CA ALA A 144 -1.79 1.16 -17.61
C ALA A 144 -2.82 1.03 -18.75
N GLU A 145 -2.38 1.08 -20.00
CA GLU A 145 -3.26 0.94 -21.16
C GLU A 145 -3.62 -0.53 -21.43
N THR A 146 -2.58 -1.39 -21.53
CA THR A 146 -2.76 -2.81 -21.85
C THR A 146 -3.16 -3.66 -20.66
N LYS A 147 -2.90 -3.18 -19.41
CA LYS A 147 -3.14 -3.88 -18.15
C LYS A 147 -2.33 -5.18 -18.00
N LEU A 148 -1.27 -5.29 -18.75
CA LEU A 148 -0.32 -6.40 -18.74
C LEU A 148 1.06 -5.91 -18.30
N TRP A 149 1.95 -6.83 -17.96
CA TRP A 149 3.36 -6.52 -17.74
C TRP A 149 3.94 -5.77 -18.95
N ASP A 150 4.58 -4.62 -18.72
CA ASP A 150 5.22 -3.83 -19.78
C ASP A 150 6.52 -4.50 -20.22
N LYS A 151 6.48 -5.10 -21.41
CA LYS A 151 7.62 -5.86 -21.97
C LYS A 151 8.83 -4.98 -22.26
N ASP A 152 8.62 -3.71 -22.61
CA ASP A 152 9.70 -2.77 -22.89
C ASP A 152 10.45 -2.40 -21.61
N ILE A 153 9.73 -2.15 -20.50
CA ILE A 153 10.33 -1.93 -19.18
C ILE A 153 11.16 -3.14 -18.76
N ILE A 154 10.58 -4.34 -18.84
CA ILE A 154 11.25 -5.60 -18.46
C ILE A 154 12.53 -5.81 -19.27
N GLU A 155 12.48 -5.61 -20.60
CA GLU A 155 13.60 -5.81 -21.49
C GLU A 155 14.72 -4.78 -21.28
N ARG A 156 14.37 -3.49 -21.16
CA ARG A 156 15.35 -2.41 -20.97
C ARG A 156 16.06 -2.48 -19.64
N LEU A 157 15.40 -3.00 -18.60
CA LEU A 157 16.02 -3.24 -17.29
C LEU A 157 16.71 -4.61 -17.21
N ASP A 158 16.74 -5.36 -18.33
CA ASP A 158 17.37 -6.69 -18.43
C ASP A 158 16.87 -7.64 -17.32
N LEU A 159 15.54 -7.63 -17.09
CA LEU A 159 14.90 -8.53 -16.14
C LEU A 159 14.49 -9.83 -16.85
N PRO A 160 14.60 -11.01 -16.19
CA PRO A 160 14.22 -12.29 -16.80
C PRO A 160 12.74 -12.35 -17.14
N LYS A 161 12.39 -12.41 -18.43
CA LYS A 161 11.01 -12.34 -18.94
C LYS A 161 10.10 -13.43 -18.37
N HIS A 162 10.65 -14.60 -18.07
CA HIS A 162 9.90 -15.76 -17.57
C HIS A 162 9.36 -15.55 -16.15
N LEU A 163 9.88 -14.58 -15.38
CA LEU A 163 9.38 -14.27 -14.04
C LEU A 163 7.97 -13.65 -14.06
N PHE A 164 7.57 -13.02 -15.17
CA PHE A 164 6.36 -12.22 -15.28
C PHE A 164 5.24 -13.01 -15.94
N ASN A 165 4.58 -13.86 -15.13
CA ASN A 165 3.46 -14.69 -15.57
C ASN A 165 2.21 -13.84 -15.88
N GLU A 166 1.22 -14.44 -16.53
CA GLU A 166 -0.08 -13.82 -16.79
C GLU A 166 -0.73 -13.30 -15.50
N LEU A 167 -1.30 -12.09 -15.57
CA LEU A 167 -2.03 -11.48 -14.47
C LEU A 167 -3.47 -11.96 -14.44
N ASN A 168 -3.93 -12.32 -13.25
CA ASN A 168 -5.30 -12.76 -12.99
C ASN A 168 -6.10 -11.63 -12.34
N THR A 169 -7.38 -11.56 -12.60
CA THR A 169 -8.29 -10.58 -11.99
C THR A 169 -8.78 -11.04 -10.62
N PRO A 170 -9.18 -10.10 -9.75
CA PRO A 170 -9.95 -10.44 -8.55
C PRO A 170 -11.13 -11.36 -8.84
N CYS A 171 -11.55 -12.11 -7.85
CA CYS A 171 -12.62 -13.12 -7.90
C CYS A 171 -12.31 -14.35 -8.75
N SER A 172 -11.14 -14.44 -9.41
CA SER A 172 -10.76 -15.65 -10.14
C SER A 172 -10.23 -16.76 -9.21
N LEU A 173 -10.39 -18.00 -9.65
CA LEU A 173 -9.99 -19.19 -8.91
C LEU A 173 -8.47 -19.33 -8.90
N ILE A 174 -7.89 -19.61 -7.73
CA ILE A 174 -6.50 -20.07 -7.59
C ILE A 174 -6.44 -21.60 -7.55
N GLY A 175 -7.04 -22.22 -6.55
CA GLY A 175 -7.08 -23.65 -6.35
C GLY A 175 -7.67 -24.02 -4.99
N ASN A 176 -7.68 -25.31 -4.66
CA ASN A 176 -8.05 -25.79 -3.34
C ASN A 176 -6.81 -25.89 -2.43
N PHE A 177 -7.01 -26.00 -1.13
CA PHE A 177 -5.92 -26.28 -0.21
C PHE A 177 -5.16 -27.56 -0.62
N THR A 178 -3.83 -27.53 -0.45
CA THR A 178 -3.03 -28.75 -0.55
C THR A 178 -3.47 -29.77 0.50
N LYS A 179 -3.18 -31.04 0.27
CA LYS A 179 -3.51 -32.10 1.24
C LYS A 179 -2.88 -31.84 2.63
N GLU A 180 -1.67 -31.32 2.66
CA GLU A 180 -0.97 -30.96 3.89
C GLU A 180 -1.73 -29.88 4.69
N ILE A 181 -2.20 -28.83 4.00
CA ILE A 181 -2.99 -27.76 4.63
C ILE A 181 -4.34 -28.30 5.11
N GLN A 182 -5.04 -29.12 4.29
CA GLN A 182 -6.30 -29.75 4.69
C GLN A 182 -6.15 -30.58 5.96
N ASP A 183 -5.09 -31.41 6.03
CA ASP A 183 -4.83 -32.28 7.19
C ASP A 183 -4.54 -31.45 8.45
N TYR A 184 -3.82 -30.32 8.32
CA TYR A 184 -3.53 -29.43 9.44
C TYR A 184 -4.76 -28.68 9.93
N VAL A 185 -5.52 -28.02 9.03
CA VAL A 185 -6.68 -27.20 9.41
C VAL A 185 -7.94 -28.05 9.65
N GLY A 186 -7.98 -29.26 9.09
CA GLY A 186 -9.04 -30.26 9.26
C GLY A 186 -10.29 -30.01 8.39
N PHE A 187 -10.16 -29.28 7.28
CA PHE A 187 -11.19 -29.08 6.24
C PHE A 187 -10.54 -28.66 4.92
N ASP A 188 -11.29 -28.71 3.82
CA ASP A 188 -10.91 -28.13 2.53
C ASP A 188 -11.60 -26.78 2.31
N SER A 189 -10.95 -25.91 1.54
CA SER A 189 -11.51 -24.63 1.12
C SER A 189 -10.93 -24.24 -0.22
N THR A 190 -11.70 -23.50 -1.00
CA THR A 190 -11.27 -22.95 -2.27
C THR A 190 -10.57 -21.60 -2.04
N VAL A 191 -9.36 -21.41 -2.58
CA VAL A 191 -8.66 -20.14 -2.56
C VAL A 191 -8.97 -19.38 -3.84
N ILE A 192 -9.42 -18.14 -3.69
CA ILE A 192 -9.74 -17.22 -4.79
C ILE A 192 -8.92 -15.94 -4.62
N PHE A 193 -8.73 -15.19 -5.69
CA PHE A 193 -8.13 -13.86 -5.57
C PHE A 193 -9.14 -12.86 -4.97
N ALA A 194 -8.73 -12.16 -3.89
CA ALA A 194 -9.26 -10.84 -3.58
C ALA A 194 -8.65 -9.80 -4.52
N PRO A 195 -9.09 -8.53 -4.53
CA PRO A 195 -8.19 -7.44 -4.90
C PRO A 195 -7.03 -7.46 -3.91
N SER A 196 -5.89 -8.06 -4.31
CA SER A 196 -4.91 -8.53 -3.34
C SER A 196 -4.01 -7.43 -2.75
N HIS A 197 -4.09 -6.20 -3.28
CA HIS A 197 -3.63 -5.01 -2.57
C HIS A 197 -4.71 -4.57 -1.56
N ASP A 198 -4.38 -4.50 -0.28
CA ASP A 198 -5.31 -4.19 0.83
C ASP A 198 -6.13 -2.91 0.59
N THR A 199 -5.52 -1.88 0.01
CA THR A 199 -6.22 -0.65 -0.38
C THR A 199 -7.22 -0.91 -1.52
N ALA A 200 -6.93 -1.83 -2.45
CA ALA A 200 -7.89 -2.20 -3.49
C ALA A 200 -9.11 -2.90 -2.90
N SER A 201 -8.90 -3.81 -1.95
CA SER A 201 -9.96 -4.45 -1.17
C SER A 201 -10.80 -3.43 -0.38
N ALA A 202 -10.13 -2.47 0.27
CA ALA A 202 -10.80 -1.42 1.04
C ALA A 202 -11.68 -0.53 0.15
N VAL A 203 -11.18 -0.13 -1.03
CA VAL A 203 -11.93 0.70 -1.99
C VAL A 203 -13.11 -0.07 -2.58
N ALA A 204 -12.92 -1.35 -2.91
CA ALA A 204 -13.99 -2.21 -3.40
C ALA A 204 -15.16 -2.37 -2.42
N ALA A 205 -14.91 -2.23 -1.12
CA ALA A 205 -15.96 -2.26 -0.09
C ALA A 205 -16.68 -0.92 0.10
N CYS A 206 -16.19 0.17 -0.52
CA CYS A 206 -16.83 1.49 -0.42
C CYS A 206 -17.95 1.62 -1.45
N PRO A 207 -19.12 2.17 -1.08
CA PRO A 207 -20.21 2.44 -2.02
C PRO A 207 -19.95 3.76 -2.80
N ILE A 208 -18.78 3.88 -3.40
CA ILE A 208 -18.37 5.07 -4.15
C ILE A 208 -19.00 5.11 -5.54
N ASP A 209 -19.30 6.30 -6.00
CA ASP A 209 -19.76 6.61 -7.35
C ASP A 209 -18.76 7.52 -8.06
N ASP A 210 -19.11 7.99 -9.28
CA ASP A 210 -18.21 8.80 -10.09
C ASP A 210 -17.90 10.19 -9.49
N ASN A 211 -18.72 10.68 -8.53
CA ASN A 211 -18.55 11.95 -7.84
C ASN A 211 -18.05 11.77 -6.40
N SER A 212 -17.52 10.64 -6.08
CA SER A 212 -17.07 10.31 -4.73
C SER A 212 -15.54 10.20 -4.66
N VAL A 213 -14.97 10.72 -3.58
CA VAL A 213 -13.59 10.44 -3.17
C VAL A 213 -13.59 9.47 -1.99
N TYR A 214 -12.66 8.55 -1.96
CA TYR A 214 -12.39 7.73 -0.79
C TYR A 214 -11.15 8.22 -0.05
N ILE A 215 -11.15 8.03 1.27
CA ILE A 215 -9.99 8.17 2.14
C ILE A 215 -9.80 6.85 2.89
N SER A 216 -8.81 6.07 2.51
CA SER A 216 -8.37 4.92 3.30
C SER A 216 -7.46 5.42 4.41
N SER A 217 -8.05 5.68 5.59
CA SER A 217 -7.40 6.32 6.73
C SER A 217 -6.82 5.29 7.68
N GLY A 218 -5.52 5.07 7.57
CA GLY A 218 -4.71 4.21 8.41
C GLY A 218 -3.47 4.95 8.93
N THR A 219 -2.35 4.26 9.08
CA THR A 219 -1.03 4.87 9.33
C THR A 219 -0.72 5.91 8.26
N TRP A 220 -0.92 5.57 7.00
CA TRP A 220 -1.04 6.47 5.87
C TRP A 220 -2.52 6.77 5.59
N SER A 221 -2.79 7.89 4.93
CA SER A 221 -4.09 8.20 4.34
C SER A 221 -3.95 8.18 2.82
N LEU A 222 -4.59 7.19 2.18
CA LEU A 222 -4.65 7.09 0.73
C LEU A 222 -5.94 7.73 0.27
N ILE A 223 -5.82 8.81 -0.49
CA ILE A 223 -6.96 9.63 -0.94
C ILE A 223 -7.07 9.51 -2.45
N GLY A 224 -8.23 9.15 -2.95
CA GLY A 224 -8.39 8.92 -4.38
C GLY A 224 -9.81 8.74 -4.85
N VAL A 225 -9.94 8.58 -6.15
CA VAL A 225 -11.18 8.29 -6.88
C VAL A 225 -11.00 7.03 -7.71
N GLU A 226 -12.09 6.39 -8.09
CA GLU A 226 -12.05 5.39 -9.15
C GLU A 226 -12.22 6.03 -10.53
N SER A 227 -11.52 5.46 -11.50
CA SER A 227 -11.60 5.86 -12.91
C SER A 227 -11.58 4.64 -13.83
N LEU A 228 -12.31 4.71 -14.96
CA LEU A 228 -12.27 3.67 -15.99
C LEU A 228 -11.01 3.73 -16.85
N LYS A 229 -10.34 4.89 -16.89
CA LYS A 229 -9.11 5.12 -17.65
C LYS A 229 -8.02 5.68 -16.73
N PRO A 230 -6.76 5.37 -17.01
CA PRO A 230 -5.66 5.95 -16.22
C PRO A 230 -5.57 7.47 -16.49
N ILE A 231 -5.27 8.22 -15.43
CA ILE A 231 -5.08 9.68 -15.50
C ILE A 231 -3.57 9.94 -15.44
N VAL A 232 -2.95 10.01 -16.62
CA VAL A 232 -1.49 10.09 -16.81
C VAL A 232 -1.10 11.39 -17.54
N ASN A 233 -1.50 12.52 -16.99
CA ASN A 233 -1.17 13.84 -17.51
C ASN A 233 -0.03 14.50 -16.71
N THR A 234 0.43 15.67 -17.17
CA THR A 234 1.54 16.41 -16.54
C THR A 234 1.20 16.85 -15.12
N GLU A 235 -0.05 17.24 -14.87
CA GLU A 235 -0.55 17.68 -13.56
C GLU A 235 -0.52 16.51 -12.57
N SER A 236 -1.07 15.36 -12.95
CA SER A 236 -1.09 14.17 -12.10
C SER A 236 0.32 13.66 -11.77
N GLN A 237 1.25 13.70 -12.72
CA GLN A 237 2.64 13.35 -12.51
C GLN A 237 3.33 14.31 -11.53
N LYS A 238 3.18 15.64 -11.73
CA LYS A 238 3.76 16.65 -10.84
C LYS A 238 3.22 16.57 -9.43
N ALA A 239 1.93 16.29 -9.29
CA ALA A 239 1.28 16.10 -8.00
C ALA A 239 1.57 14.72 -7.37
N ASN A 240 2.31 13.85 -8.07
CA ASN A 240 2.69 12.49 -7.66
C ASN A 240 1.49 11.59 -7.35
N PHE A 241 0.47 11.61 -8.23
CA PHE A 241 -0.63 10.66 -8.18
C PHE A 241 -0.25 9.31 -8.76
N SER A 242 -0.90 8.26 -8.27
CA SER A 242 -0.76 6.87 -8.72
C SER A 242 -2.05 6.38 -9.37
N ASN A 243 -1.93 5.55 -10.42
CA ASN A 243 -3.05 4.86 -11.05
C ASN A 243 -2.93 3.35 -10.79
N GLU A 244 -3.33 2.92 -9.62
CA GLU A 244 -3.27 1.51 -9.24
C GLU A 244 -4.51 0.75 -9.67
N GLY A 245 -4.36 -0.53 -9.99
CA GLY A 245 -5.46 -1.39 -10.40
C GLY A 245 -6.50 -1.62 -9.29
N GLY A 246 -7.75 -1.66 -9.69
CA GLY A 246 -8.91 -2.01 -8.88
C GLY A 246 -9.70 -3.17 -9.49
N ILE A 247 -10.92 -3.42 -8.97
CA ILE A 247 -11.85 -4.40 -9.52
C ILE A 247 -12.28 -3.99 -10.95
N ASP A 248 -12.61 -4.98 -11.78
CA ASP A 248 -13.08 -4.80 -13.15
C ASP A 248 -12.15 -3.92 -14.00
N TYR A 249 -10.84 -4.00 -13.71
CA TYR A 249 -9.83 -3.18 -14.37
C TYR A 249 -10.04 -1.67 -14.23
N ARG A 250 -10.81 -1.21 -13.24
CA ARG A 250 -10.86 0.21 -12.87
C ARG A 250 -9.52 0.61 -12.28
N PHE A 251 -9.22 1.91 -12.36
CA PHE A 251 -8.04 2.48 -11.73
C PHE A 251 -8.45 3.20 -10.44
N ARG A 252 -7.66 3.01 -9.42
CA ARG A 252 -7.65 3.84 -8.23
C ARG A 252 -6.64 4.97 -8.48
N PHE A 253 -7.15 6.14 -8.86
CA PHE A 253 -6.33 7.35 -8.99
C PHE A 253 -6.18 7.97 -7.61
N LEU A 254 -5.02 7.83 -7.01
CA LEU A 254 -4.81 8.13 -5.61
C LEU A 254 -3.46 8.80 -5.33
N LYS A 255 -3.37 9.40 -4.13
CA LYS A 255 -2.14 9.96 -3.57
C LYS A 255 -2.03 9.57 -2.10
N ASN A 256 -0.81 9.32 -1.65
CA ASN A 256 -0.50 9.00 -0.27
C ASN A 256 -0.22 10.27 0.53
N TYR A 257 -0.87 10.38 1.68
CA TYR A 257 -0.61 11.42 2.69
C TYR A 257 -0.23 10.76 4.00
N MET A 258 0.55 11.48 4.82
CA MET A 258 0.73 11.08 6.21
C MET A 258 -0.64 11.04 6.89
N GLY A 259 -0.92 9.98 7.63
CA GLY A 259 -2.22 9.76 8.27
C GLY A 259 -2.12 9.71 9.79
N MET A 260 -2.74 8.68 10.38
CA MET A 260 -2.76 8.46 11.84
C MET A 260 -1.37 8.18 12.44
N TRP A 261 -0.33 8.01 11.62
CA TRP A 261 1.07 7.92 12.02
C TRP A 261 1.49 9.06 12.96
N LEU A 262 1.03 10.27 12.69
CA LEU A 262 1.29 11.45 13.53
C LEU A 262 0.79 11.21 14.96
N PHE A 263 -0.48 10.85 15.12
CA PHE A 263 -1.07 10.57 16.42
C PHE A 263 -0.47 9.35 17.12
N GLN A 264 -0.18 8.28 16.36
CA GLN A 264 0.43 7.06 16.89
C GLN A 264 1.79 7.36 17.52
N ASN A 265 2.63 8.16 16.85
CA ASN A 265 3.95 8.51 17.36
C ASN A 265 3.90 9.58 18.43
N ILE A 266 3.06 10.61 18.35
CA ILE A 266 2.85 11.54 19.47
C ILE A 266 2.44 10.77 20.73
N ARG A 267 1.48 9.84 20.61
CA ARG A 267 1.05 9.01 21.73
C ARG A 267 2.18 8.14 22.28
N LYS A 268 3.02 7.57 21.41
CA LYS A 268 4.22 6.82 21.81
C LYS A 268 5.21 7.70 22.57
N ASN A 269 5.46 8.93 22.11
CA ASN A 269 6.36 9.89 22.78
C ASN A 269 5.83 10.39 24.12
N LEU A 270 4.51 10.27 24.33
CA LEU A 270 3.86 10.56 25.63
C LEU A 270 3.74 9.29 26.51
N ASP A 271 4.56 8.25 26.28
CA ASP A 271 4.54 6.96 27.00
C ASP A 271 3.16 6.33 27.08
N LYS A 272 2.33 6.55 26.04
CA LYS A 272 0.94 6.08 25.95
C LYS A 272 0.04 6.56 27.10
N LYS A 273 0.39 7.66 27.76
CA LYS A 273 -0.33 8.26 28.90
C LYS A 273 -1.79 8.57 28.57
N TYR A 274 -2.09 8.93 27.31
CA TYR A 274 -3.42 9.26 26.84
C TYR A 274 -3.94 8.18 25.88
N THR A 275 -5.24 7.89 25.93
CA THR A 275 -5.96 7.16 24.88
C THR A 275 -6.14 8.04 23.66
N TYR A 276 -6.55 7.48 22.52
CA TYR A 276 -6.88 8.28 21.33
C TYR A 276 -8.07 9.21 21.59
N ASP A 277 -9.08 8.75 22.33
CA ASP A 277 -10.25 9.56 22.69
C ASP A 277 -9.86 10.76 23.60
N GLU A 278 -8.98 10.55 24.57
CA GLU A 278 -8.47 11.65 25.41
C GLU A 278 -7.66 12.66 24.60
N MET A 279 -6.83 12.21 23.66
CA MET A 279 -6.10 13.09 22.74
C MET A 279 -7.06 13.89 21.84
N MET A 280 -8.11 13.26 21.35
CA MET A 280 -9.18 13.91 20.58
C MET A 280 -9.89 14.98 21.41
N HIS A 281 -10.28 14.68 22.64
CA HIS A 281 -10.93 15.65 23.53
C HIS A 281 -10.01 16.81 23.90
N LEU A 282 -8.72 16.56 24.11
CA LEU A 282 -7.73 17.63 24.31
C LEU A 282 -7.68 18.55 23.10
N ALA A 283 -7.60 17.99 21.87
CA ALA A 283 -7.60 18.79 20.65
C ALA A 283 -8.88 19.65 20.52
N GLN A 284 -10.05 19.07 20.83
CA GLN A 284 -11.33 19.76 20.78
C GLN A 284 -11.44 20.92 21.80
N SER A 285 -10.70 20.88 22.90
CA SER A 285 -10.67 21.94 23.89
C SER A 285 -9.85 23.16 23.47
N SER A 286 -9.06 23.05 22.40
CA SER A 286 -8.23 24.10 21.86
C SER A 286 -8.93 24.87 20.73
N THR A 287 -8.59 26.15 20.61
CA THR A 287 -8.97 27.02 19.47
C THR A 287 -7.80 27.30 18.53
N CYS A 288 -6.65 26.68 18.77
CA CYS A 288 -5.46 26.86 17.93
C CYS A 288 -5.60 26.09 16.62
N VAL A 289 -5.44 26.81 15.49
CA VAL A 289 -5.58 26.25 14.14
C VAL A 289 -4.38 26.60 13.25
N LYS A 290 -3.17 26.46 13.79
CA LYS A 290 -1.97 26.56 12.96
C LYS A 290 -1.87 25.34 12.03
N TYR A 291 -1.25 25.54 10.88
CA TYR A 291 -1.09 24.51 9.87
C TYR A 291 0.36 24.22 9.58
N PHE A 292 0.66 22.99 9.24
CA PHE A 292 1.94 22.53 8.68
C PHE A 292 1.67 21.52 7.55
N ASP A 293 2.66 21.30 6.72
CA ASP A 293 2.60 20.22 5.72
C ASP A 293 2.76 18.88 6.42
N VAL A 294 1.71 18.06 6.40
CA VAL A 294 1.74 16.73 7.03
C VAL A 294 2.72 15.76 6.34
N ASN A 295 3.13 16.06 5.12
CA ASN A 295 4.10 15.27 4.35
C ASN A 295 5.54 15.82 4.45
N ASP A 296 5.80 16.78 5.36
CA ASP A 296 7.14 17.27 5.59
C ASP A 296 8.10 16.11 5.92
N GLU A 297 9.28 16.09 5.29
CA GLU A 297 10.26 15.01 5.43
C GLU A 297 10.66 14.75 6.88
N SER A 298 10.65 15.78 7.73
CA SER A 298 10.97 15.69 9.16
C SER A 298 9.96 14.83 9.95
N LEU A 299 8.77 14.56 9.39
CA LEU A 299 7.70 13.78 10.02
C LEU A 299 7.70 12.29 9.61
N VAL A 300 8.52 11.90 8.63
CA VAL A 300 8.53 10.53 8.10
C VAL A 300 9.03 9.52 9.14
N ALA A 301 10.14 9.82 9.79
CA ALA A 301 10.75 8.93 10.79
C ALA A 301 11.51 9.72 11.88
N PRO A 302 10.86 10.65 12.60
CA PRO A 302 11.54 11.43 13.63
C PRO A 302 11.78 10.59 14.89
N ASP A 303 12.86 10.89 15.61
CA ASP A 303 13.11 10.30 16.94
C ASP A 303 11.98 10.67 17.92
N ASN A 304 11.45 11.89 17.80
CA ASN A 304 10.33 12.37 18.59
C ASN A 304 9.37 13.20 17.72
N MET A 305 8.19 12.65 17.46
CA MET A 305 7.17 13.27 16.61
C MET A 305 6.61 14.56 17.21
N LEU A 306 6.44 14.62 18.53
CA LEU A 306 5.92 15.83 19.19
C LEU A 306 6.90 17.00 19.01
N THR A 307 8.20 16.74 19.16
CA THR A 307 9.25 17.72 18.91
C THR A 307 9.30 18.13 17.43
N ALA A 308 9.19 17.16 16.51
CA ALA A 308 9.20 17.45 15.08
C ALA A 308 8.03 18.35 14.67
N VAL A 309 6.82 18.06 15.17
CA VAL A 309 5.64 18.91 14.93
C VAL A 309 5.85 20.31 15.54
N ASN A 310 6.33 20.41 16.78
CA ASN A 310 6.58 21.70 17.42
C ASN A 310 7.64 22.53 16.69
N ASN A 311 8.62 21.92 16.07
CA ASN A 311 9.59 22.64 15.22
C ASN A 311 8.94 23.33 14.02
N LEU A 312 7.82 22.78 13.50
CA LEU A 312 7.08 23.36 12.37
C LEU A 312 6.08 24.46 12.79
N ILE A 313 5.48 24.34 13.98
CA ILE A 313 4.40 25.24 14.41
C ILE A 313 4.76 26.13 15.61
N GLY A 314 5.93 25.90 16.22
CA GLY A 314 6.38 26.50 17.48
C GLY A 314 6.00 25.65 18.69
N ASP A 315 6.67 25.88 19.82
CA ASP A 315 6.36 25.20 21.08
C ASP A 315 4.98 25.63 21.58
N LEU A 316 4.05 24.69 21.62
CA LEU A 316 2.67 24.92 22.03
C LEU A 316 2.27 23.93 23.14
N PRO A 317 1.24 24.28 23.97
CA PRO A 317 0.61 23.31 24.85
C PRO A 317 0.11 22.08 24.06
N LEU A 318 0.10 20.90 24.69
CA LEU A 318 -0.28 19.64 24.03
C LEU A 318 -1.65 19.71 23.33
N ALA A 319 -2.64 20.34 23.97
CA ALA A 319 -3.97 20.51 23.38
C ALA A 319 -3.93 21.30 22.05
N ASP A 320 -3.12 22.38 22.01
CA ASP A 320 -2.95 23.20 20.82
C ASP A 320 -2.17 22.47 19.73
N THR A 321 -1.10 21.74 20.10
CA THR A 321 -0.35 20.90 19.14
C THR A 321 -1.26 19.85 18.51
N LEU A 322 -2.05 19.12 19.30
CA LEU A 322 -2.99 18.12 18.80
C LEU A 322 -4.05 18.75 17.89
N SER A 323 -4.61 19.91 18.26
CA SER A 323 -5.56 20.65 17.41
C SER A 323 -4.92 21.00 16.06
N CYS A 324 -3.68 21.50 16.05
CA CYS A 324 -2.95 21.81 14.82
C CYS A 324 -2.74 20.57 13.94
N VAL A 325 -2.46 19.40 14.53
CA VAL A 325 -2.34 18.13 13.77
C VAL A 325 -3.67 17.77 13.10
N TYR A 326 -4.80 17.83 13.82
CA TYR A 326 -6.13 17.57 13.25
C TYR A 326 -6.46 18.49 12.09
N HIS A 327 -6.27 19.79 12.28
CA HIS A 327 -6.54 20.80 11.25
C HIS A 327 -5.61 20.66 10.04
N SER A 328 -4.34 20.32 10.25
CA SER A 328 -3.37 20.08 9.16
C SER A 328 -3.75 18.87 8.33
N LEU A 329 -4.18 17.77 8.97
CA LEU A 329 -4.68 16.57 8.26
C LEU A 329 -5.95 16.89 7.46
N ALA A 330 -6.96 17.51 8.07
CA ALA A 330 -8.21 17.83 7.37
C ALA A 330 -7.96 18.77 6.17
N ARG A 331 -7.08 19.76 6.33
CA ARG A 331 -6.67 20.66 5.25
C ARG A 331 -5.90 19.93 4.15
N SER A 332 -5.04 18.99 4.50
CA SER A 332 -4.33 18.19 3.49
C SER A 332 -5.29 17.33 2.67
N TYR A 333 -6.36 16.82 3.28
CA TYR A 333 -7.42 16.09 2.58
C TYR A 333 -8.18 17.00 1.61
N LYS A 334 -8.51 18.21 2.03
CA LYS A 334 -9.11 19.23 1.14
C LYS A 334 -8.21 19.52 -0.06
N ASN A 335 -6.93 19.76 0.17
CA ASN A 335 -5.97 20.01 -0.90
C ASN A 335 -5.89 18.82 -1.87
N ALA A 336 -5.94 17.57 -1.36
CA ALA A 336 -5.95 16.38 -2.18
C ALA A 336 -7.20 16.29 -3.06
N VAL A 337 -8.37 16.65 -2.52
CA VAL A 337 -9.63 16.69 -3.29
C VAL A 337 -9.53 17.73 -4.41
N ASP A 338 -9.03 18.94 -4.13
CA ASP A 338 -8.85 19.99 -5.14
C ASP A 338 -7.88 19.56 -6.27
N GLU A 339 -6.79 18.87 -5.90
CA GLU A 339 -5.84 18.31 -6.87
C GLU A 339 -6.49 17.20 -7.71
N ILE A 340 -7.34 16.35 -7.12
CA ILE A 340 -8.08 15.30 -7.82
C ILE A 340 -9.07 15.90 -8.79
N GLU A 341 -9.90 16.85 -8.35
CA GLU A 341 -10.88 17.54 -9.21
C GLU A 341 -10.21 18.15 -10.43
N LYS A 342 -9.10 18.84 -10.24
CA LYS A 342 -8.32 19.45 -11.33
C LYS A 342 -7.68 18.41 -12.25
N SER A 343 -7.12 17.32 -11.72
CA SER A 343 -6.39 16.33 -12.52
C SER A 343 -7.32 15.37 -13.26
N ALA A 344 -8.47 15.07 -12.66
CA ALA A 344 -9.47 14.13 -13.20
C ALA A 344 -10.59 14.81 -13.98
N ASP A 345 -10.65 16.15 -13.98
CA ASP A 345 -11.75 16.96 -14.54
C ASP A 345 -13.12 16.48 -14.02
N LYS A 346 -13.21 16.40 -12.68
CA LYS A 346 -14.38 15.92 -11.95
C LYS A 346 -14.79 16.91 -10.87
N THR A 347 -16.05 16.84 -10.45
CA THR A 347 -16.56 17.49 -9.24
C THR A 347 -16.83 16.42 -8.19
N ILE A 348 -16.39 16.65 -6.97
CA ILE A 348 -16.56 15.71 -5.84
C ILE A 348 -17.64 16.21 -4.91
N ASP A 349 -18.69 15.40 -4.74
CA ASP A 349 -19.82 15.70 -3.88
C ASP A 349 -19.76 14.94 -2.53
N ASN A 350 -19.09 13.79 -2.51
CA ASN A 350 -19.09 12.87 -1.37
C ASN A 350 -17.69 12.40 -1.00
N ILE A 351 -17.45 12.24 0.30
CA ILE A 351 -16.23 11.66 0.86
C ILE A 351 -16.58 10.39 1.65
N PHE A 352 -15.99 9.27 1.28
CA PHE A 352 -16.09 8.00 2.01
C PHE A 352 -14.80 7.71 2.75
N ILE A 353 -14.86 7.65 4.09
CA ILE A 353 -13.69 7.39 4.93
C ILE A 353 -13.76 5.96 5.45
N VAL A 354 -12.73 5.16 5.15
CA VAL A 354 -12.59 3.77 5.61
C VAL A 354 -11.28 3.58 6.39
N GLY A 355 -11.10 2.40 6.97
CA GLY A 355 -9.94 2.08 7.79
C GLY A 355 -10.08 2.51 9.26
N GLY A 356 -8.99 2.39 10.02
CA GLY A 356 -9.00 2.67 11.46
C GLY A 356 -9.33 4.11 11.83
N GLY A 357 -8.87 5.07 11.01
CA GLY A 357 -9.12 6.49 11.20
C GLY A 357 -10.57 6.91 10.98
N SER A 358 -11.39 6.08 10.30
CA SER A 358 -12.83 6.34 10.15
C SER A 358 -13.58 6.39 11.49
N LYS A 359 -12.99 5.86 12.56
CA LYS A 359 -13.53 5.92 13.92
C LYS A 359 -13.27 7.25 14.62
N ASP A 360 -12.37 8.08 14.10
CA ASP A 360 -12.08 9.40 14.67
C ASP A 360 -13.13 10.43 14.22
N SER A 361 -14.13 10.63 15.07
CA SER A 361 -15.27 11.49 14.77
C SER A 361 -14.90 12.97 14.62
N TYR A 362 -13.81 13.41 15.26
CA TYR A 362 -13.37 14.80 15.17
C TYR A 362 -12.65 15.07 13.85
N LEU A 363 -11.75 14.18 13.44
CA LEU A 363 -11.11 14.28 12.13
C LEU A 363 -12.15 14.24 11.01
N ASN A 364 -13.11 13.32 11.09
CA ASN A 364 -14.19 13.20 10.09
C ASN A 364 -15.02 14.48 10.01
N LYS A 365 -15.38 15.08 11.17
CA LYS A 365 -16.09 16.36 11.21
C LYS A 365 -15.29 17.49 10.58
N LEU A 366 -14.00 17.62 10.91
CA LEU A 366 -13.14 18.63 10.32
C LEU A 366 -12.98 18.43 8.82
N THR A 367 -12.78 17.19 8.37
CA THR A 367 -12.69 16.85 6.93
C THR A 367 -13.94 17.30 6.16
N ALA A 368 -15.12 17.14 6.75
CA ALA A 368 -16.37 17.59 6.12
C ALA A 368 -16.59 19.12 6.18
N GLN A 369 -15.86 19.84 7.05
CA GLN A 369 -15.97 21.29 7.18
C GLN A 369 -15.03 22.06 6.23
N TYR A 370 -13.91 21.47 5.83
CA TYR A 370 -12.97 22.05 4.88
C TYR A 370 -13.39 21.80 3.44
#